data_f7e0df3455e9a17db8dcae042821372b
#
_entry.id   f7e0df3455e9a17db8dcae042821372b
#
_cell.length_a   1.000
_cell.length_b   1.000
_cell.length_c   1.000
_cell.angle_alpha   90.00
_cell.angle_beta   90.00
_cell.angle_gamma   90.00
#
_symmetry.space_group_name_H-M   'P 1'
#
loop_
_entity.id
_entity.type
_entity.pdbx_description
1 polymer ?
#
loop_
_entity_poly.entity_id
_entity_poly.type
_entity_poly.pdbx_seq_one_letter_code
_entity_poly.pdbx_strand_id
1 'polypeptide(L)'
;MTIQRHIGVHMSDDEMKLVAPADEVAFRSPVPTQVVSNGEYNPLPQTDDQKKVEGLIKELADVQAKRHNISRRQFLASSAGMATAFLAMNKVFGPVWDVSEAEAADMEMSKYRAGQLAGQFIFDDQTHFIRDDFKQEGLLGLTKWAVNAKVNPDIMSVPLTLSRYKMDNYLKEIFLDSDTKMSLLSGAPFDDPSWWLLSNDAIQNACRSVNKMAGGTRMLGHTIITPKYPNWMDEVDRAIDTLHPVSWKSYTIGDPFGPSKYAWRLDDEKLMYPFYEKAIKSGINTICIHKGLMPRDYEKAFAGTWESATVRDLGKAAKDWPGMNFVIYHAALRPWLADQPDKDLQAFLDTGYVEWATDLARIPDKFGVNNVYAELGSVFASTAVTNPRFCAAFLGQLVNMMGAERVVWGSDSVWYGSPQWQIEAMRRIEIPDDIMKKFKWKTRLGGPNSEVKQKIFGLNCAHLYQLDMKITEGKPFTQDQIAQIKADYIAMGGERSNAAYGYVAKSNYTGIPAV
;
A
#
# COMPACT_ATOMS: atom_id res chain seq x y z
N MET A 1 20.88 -17.51 41.07
CA MET A 1 21.27 -16.12 40.81
C MET A 1 20.02 -15.26 40.88
N THR A 2 19.94 -14.37 41.84
CA THR A 2 18.81 -13.47 41.99
C THR A 2 19.04 -12.32 41.01
N ILE A 3 18.24 -12.27 39.94
CA ILE A 3 18.33 -11.20 38.97
C ILE A 3 17.77 -9.94 39.65
N GLN A 4 18.61 -8.94 39.85
CA GLN A 4 18.17 -7.65 40.33
C GLN A 4 17.40 -6.96 39.18
N ARG A 5 16.07 -6.93 39.28
CA ARG A 5 15.23 -6.20 38.30
C ARG A 5 15.46 -4.71 38.48
N HIS A 6 15.86 -4.05 37.43
CA HIS A 6 15.86 -2.59 37.38
C HIS A 6 14.43 -2.05 37.49
N ILE A 7 14.21 -1.21 38.49
CA ILE A 7 13.01 -0.39 38.59
C ILE A 7 13.24 0.83 37.66
N GLY A 8 13.20 0.59 36.38
CA GLY A 8 13.41 1.62 35.36
C GLY A 8 12.49 1.38 34.15
N VAL A 9 12.39 2.42 33.33
CA VAL A 9 11.58 2.37 32.08
C VAL A 9 12.19 1.44 31.02
N HIS A 10 13.46 1.08 31.19
CA HIS A 10 14.22 0.25 30.25
C HIS A 10 14.82 -0.96 30.95
N MET A 11 14.86 -2.07 30.24
CA MET A 11 15.58 -3.27 30.66
C MET A 11 17.09 -3.02 30.48
N SER A 12 17.88 -3.54 31.41
CA SER A 12 19.34 -3.61 31.26
C SER A 12 19.74 -4.61 30.17
N ASP A 13 20.97 -4.51 29.67
CA ASP A 13 21.49 -5.45 28.66
C ASP A 13 21.42 -6.91 29.13
N ASP A 14 21.58 -7.16 30.44
CA ASP A 14 21.49 -8.51 31.01
C ASP A 14 20.04 -9.00 31.08
N GLU A 15 19.10 -8.13 31.39
CA GLU A 15 17.67 -8.46 31.34
C GLU A 15 17.22 -8.70 29.89
N MET A 16 17.75 -7.91 28.93
CA MET A 16 17.46 -8.11 27.49
C MET A 16 17.93 -9.48 26.98
N LYS A 17 19.02 -10.02 27.49
CA LYS A 17 19.50 -11.38 27.14
C LYS A 17 18.57 -12.49 27.64
N LEU A 18 17.78 -12.21 28.66
CA LEU A 18 16.87 -13.16 29.30
C LEU A 18 15.44 -13.09 28.80
N VAL A 19 15.10 -12.05 28.04
CA VAL A 19 13.75 -11.95 27.46
C VAL A 19 13.57 -12.91 26.30
N ALA A 20 12.35 -13.42 26.17
CA ALA A 20 12.00 -14.23 25.01
C ALA A 20 12.11 -13.39 23.72
N PRO A 21 12.41 -13.99 22.58
CA PRO A 21 12.44 -13.28 21.29
C PRO A 21 11.20 -12.42 21.03
N ALA A 22 10.04 -12.84 21.52
CA ALA A 22 8.80 -12.08 21.47
C ALA A 22 8.85 -10.74 22.23
N ASP A 23 9.65 -10.65 23.27
CA ASP A 23 9.80 -9.43 24.07
C ASP A 23 10.89 -8.51 23.50
N GLU A 24 11.93 -9.08 22.87
CA GLU A 24 12.88 -8.32 22.04
C GLU A 24 12.19 -7.64 20.85
N VAL A 25 11.19 -8.29 20.31
CA VAL A 25 10.31 -7.79 19.22
C VAL A 25 9.46 -6.59 19.65
N ALA A 26 9.46 -6.21 20.91
CA ALA A 26 8.66 -5.11 21.43
C ALA A 26 9.15 -3.70 21.05
N PHE A 27 10.21 -3.56 20.25
CA PHE A 27 10.51 -2.29 19.59
C PHE A 27 9.49 -2.06 18.48
N ARG A 28 8.48 -1.30 18.80
CA ARG A 28 7.39 -0.94 17.88
C ARG A 28 7.67 0.43 17.32
N SER A 29 8.44 0.45 16.25
CA SER A 29 8.52 1.67 15.44
C SER A 29 7.14 2.02 14.89
N PRO A 30 6.75 3.30 14.91
CA PRO A 30 5.51 3.75 14.28
C PRO A 30 5.51 3.61 12.75
N VAL A 31 6.69 3.53 12.14
CA VAL A 31 6.89 3.21 10.71
C VAL A 31 7.82 2.00 10.59
N PRO A 32 7.68 1.15 9.58
CA PRO A 32 8.63 0.07 9.34
C PRO A 32 10.06 0.60 9.15
N THR A 33 11.04 -0.05 9.76
CA THR A 33 12.47 0.29 9.59
C THR A 33 13.18 -0.64 8.62
N GLN A 34 12.44 -1.46 7.91
CA GLN A 34 12.90 -2.44 6.95
C GLN A 34 11.78 -2.74 5.96
N VAL A 35 12.10 -3.36 4.84
CA VAL A 35 11.11 -3.75 3.86
C VAL A 35 10.16 -4.80 4.44
N VAL A 36 8.87 -4.53 4.37
CA VAL A 36 7.81 -5.47 4.76
C VAL A 36 7.26 -6.09 3.49
N SER A 37 7.22 -7.43 3.44
CA SER A 37 6.63 -8.14 2.31
C SER A 37 5.10 -8.16 2.41
N ASN A 38 4.44 -8.08 1.27
CA ASN A 38 3.01 -8.35 1.13
C ASN A 38 2.70 -9.85 0.90
N GLY A 39 3.72 -10.70 0.86
CA GLY A 39 3.60 -12.14 0.62
C GLY A 39 3.96 -12.57 -0.81
N GLU A 40 4.16 -11.66 -1.73
CA GLU A 40 4.52 -11.94 -3.13
C GLU A 40 6.04 -12.04 -3.34
N TYR A 41 6.84 -11.58 -2.39
CA TYR A 41 8.30 -11.59 -2.49
C TYR A 41 8.99 -11.86 -1.14
N ASN A 42 10.23 -12.34 -1.18
CA ASN A 42 11.06 -12.47 0.00
C ASN A 42 11.66 -11.11 0.38
N PRO A 43 11.49 -10.64 1.61
CA PRO A 43 12.12 -9.41 2.06
C PRO A 43 13.63 -9.62 2.19
N LEU A 44 14.37 -8.57 1.92
CA LEU A 44 15.81 -8.56 2.10
C LEU A 44 16.19 -8.21 3.54
N PRO A 45 17.43 -8.55 3.95
CA PRO A 45 17.98 -8.06 5.19
C PRO A 45 17.94 -6.53 5.25
N GLN A 46 17.73 -6.03 6.44
CA GLN A 46 17.80 -4.61 6.73
C GLN A 46 19.13 -4.03 6.26
N THR A 47 19.10 -2.95 5.49
CA THR A 47 20.30 -2.22 5.05
C THR A 47 20.98 -1.52 6.22
N ASP A 48 22.25 -1.13 6.07
CA ASP A 48 22.94 -0.40 7.12
C ASP A 48 22.30 0.96 7.42
N ASP A 49 21.72 1.62 6.43
CA ASP A 49 20.99 2.87 6.63
C ASP A 49 19.66 2.64 7.36
N GLN A 50 18.95 1.56 7.05
CA GLN A 50 17.75 1.17 7.82
C GLN A 50 18.08 0.84 9.27
N LYS A 51 19.22 0.17 9.55
CA LYS A 51 19.70 -0.05 10.92
C LYS A 51 20.04 1.25 11.64
N LYS A 52 20.67 2.22 10.94
CA LYS A 52 20.92 3.56 11.50
C LYS A 52 19.61 4.28 11.83
N VAL A 53 18.61 4.22 10.93
CA VAL A 53 17.28 4.80 11.19
C VAL A 53 16.68 4.17 12.44
N GLU A 54 16.69 2.85 12.57
CA GLU A 54 16.16 2.14 13.73
C GLU A 54 16.88 2.55 15.02
N GLY A 55 18.21 2.61 15.00
CA GLY A 55 19.03 3.06 16.13
C GLY A 55 18.66 4.50 16.54
N LEU A 56 18.55 5.40 15.58
CA LEU A 56 18.18 6.80 15.85
C LEU A 56 16.75 6.94 16.38
N ILE A 57 15.79 6.15 15.90
CA ILE A 57 14.43 6.15 16.45
C ILE A 57 14.46 5.76 17.93
N LYS A 58 15.21 4.70 18.28
CA LYS A 58 15.37 4.24 19.67
C LYS A 58 15.99 5.33 20.55
N GLU A 59 17.09 5.91 20.11
CA GLU A 59 17.81 6.97 20.83
C GLU A 59 16.94 8.22 21.05
N LEU A 60 16.35 8.76 19.98
CA LEU A 60 15.51 9.94 20.05
C LEU A 60 14.25 9.69 20.90
N ALA A 61 13.63 8.53 20.76
CA ALA A 61 12.46 8.17 21.55
C ALA A 61 12.80 8.02 23.04
N ASP A 62 13.97 7.51 23.40
CA ASP A 62 14.42 7.43 24.81
C ASP A 62 14.60 8.81 25.42
N VAL A 63 15.19 9.75 24.69
CA VAL A 63 15.37 11.13 25.14
C VAL A 63 14.01 11.80 25.40
N GLN A 64 13.09 11.68 24.43
CA GLN A 64 11.78 12.33 24.55
C GLN A 64 10.87 11.64 25.58
N ALA A 65 10.89 10.32 25.67
CA ALA A 65 10.14 9.58 26.68
C ALA A 65 10.52 10.01 28.10
N LYS A 66 11.83 10.15 28.38
CA LYS A 66 12.34 10.66 29.66
C LYS A 66 11.88 12.11 29.92
N ARG A 67 11.95 12.98 28.90
CA ARG A 67 11.50 14.38 28.99
C ARG A 67 10.03 14.48 29.36
N HIS A 68 9.17 13.62 28.80
CA HIS A 68 7.73 13.60 29.04
C HIS A 68 7.31 12.70 30.21
N ASN A 69 8.25 12.06 30.90
CA ASN A 69 8.01 11.13 32.01
C ASN A 69 7.02 10.01 31.64
N ILE A 70 7.20 9.42 30.46
CA ILE A 70 6.45 8.27 29.95
C ILE A 70 7.40 7.17 29.47
N SER A 71 6.87 5.97 29.25
CA SER A 71 7.68 4.88 28.65
C SER A 71 7.96 5.16 27.17
N ARG A 72 9.09 4.63 26.66
CA ARG A 72 9.42 4.66 25.23
C ARG A 72 8.26 4.10 24.37
N ARG A 73 7.62 3.01 24.83
CA ARG A 73 6.46 2.43 24.15
C ARG A 73 5.31 3.42 24.02
N GLN A 74 4.97 4.14 25.09
CA GLN A 74 3.91 5.16 25.05
C GLN A 74 4.29 6.32 24.12
N PHE A 75 5.54 6.76 24.18
CA PHE A 75 6.02 7.81 23.29
C PHE A 75 5.93 7.38 21.80
N LEU A 76 6.45 6.21 21.44
CA LEU A 76 6.41 5.69 20.06
C LEU A 76 4.98 5.43 19.55
N ALA A 77 4.03 5.19 20.43
CA ALA A 77 2.60 5.07 20.06
C ALA A 77 1.90 6.43 19.84
N SER A 78 2.60 7.54 20.10
CA SER A 78 2.05 8.89 19.94
C SER A 78 2.36 9.51 18.58
N SER A 79 1.68 10.62 18.24
CA SER A 79 1.98 11.43 17.06
C SER A 79 3.41 11.99 17.09
N ALA A 80 3.96 12.29 18.27
CA ALA A 80 5.36 12.72 18.42
C ALA A 80 6.34 11.57 18.12
N GLY A 81 5.99 10.34 18.49
CA GLY A 81 6.75 9.15 18.10
C GLY A 81 6.77 8.95 16.59
N MET A 82 5.64 9.17 15.92
CA MET A 82 5.55 9.15 14.45
C MET A 82 6.45 10.24 13.83
N ALA A 83 6.39 11.47 14.32
CA ALA A 83 7.26 12.57 13.88
C ALA A 83 8.75 12.25 14.11
N THR A 84 9.08 11.64 15.26
CA THR A 84 10.46 11.21 15.59
C THR A 84 10.98 10.17 14.59
N ALA A 85 10.15 9.24 14.14
CA ALA A 85 10.57 8.25 13.16
C ALA A 85 10.92 8.92 11.81
N PHE A 86 10.11 9.82 11.31
CA PHE A 86 10.41 10.58 10.08
C PHE A 86 11.62 11.50 10.24
N LEU A 87 11.81 12.10 11.41
CA LEU A 87 13.01 12.88 11.71
C LEU A 87 14.28 12.00 11.65
N ALA A 88 14.24 10.81 12.23
CA ALA A 88 15.34 9.85 12.13
C ALA A 88 15.65 9.45 10.69
N MET A 89 14.61 9.22 9.88
CA MET A 89 14.78 8.95 8.45
C MET A 89 15.44 10.13 7.72
N ASN A 90 15.03 11.37 8.00
CA ASN A 90 15.68 12.57 7.40
C ASN A 90 17.15 12.69 7.78
N LYS A 91 17.54 12.30 8.99
CA LYS A 91 18.96 12.33 9.44
C LYS A 91 19.83 11.34 8.67
N VAL A 92 19.25 10.27 8.13
CA VAL A 92 19.98 9.24 7.36
C VAL A 92 19.88 9.47 5.85
N PHE A 93 18.68 9.69 5.33
CA PHE A 93 18.41 9.78 3.89
C PHE A 93 18.40 11.21 3.33
N GLY A 94 18.57 12.21 4.20
CA GLY A 94 18.42 13.63 3.83
C GLY A 94 16.96 14.11 3.91
N PRO A 95 16.71 15.40 3.65
CA PRO A 95 15.41 16.02 3.84
C PRO A 95 14.42 15.58 2.74
N VAL A 96 13.63 14.56 3.06
CA VAL A 96 12.55 14.01 2.23
C VAL A 96 11.20 14.21 2.90
N TRP A 97 11.18 14.23 4.24
CA TRP A 97 9.96 14.27 5.04
C TRP A 97 9.75 15.64 5.67
N ASP A 98 8.56 16.21 5.52
CA ASP A 98 8.13 17.43 6.24
C ASP A 98 7.91 17.11 7.71
N VAL A 99 8.95 17.33 8.50
CA VAL A 99 8.98 17.16 9.95
C VAL A 99 10.04 18.07 10.57
N SER A 100 9.72 18.65 11.72
CA SER A 100 10.66 19.47 12.48
C SER A 100 11.09 18.79 13.78
N GLU A 101 12.25 19.18 14.33
CA GLU A 101 12.68 18.75 15.65
C GLU A 101 11.71 19.20 16.75
N ALA A 102 11.10 20.38 16.57
CA ALA A 102 10.08 20.88 17.50
C ALA A 102 8.83 19.99 17.52
N GLU A 103 8.34 19.56 16.34
CA GLU A 103 7.21 18.64 16.26
C GLU A 103 7.54 17.28 16.92
N ALA A 104 8.73 16.74 16.67
CA ALA A 104 9.15 15.46 17.26
C ALA A 104 9.36 15.53 18.79
N ALA A 105 9.64 16.73 19.33
CA ALA A 105 9.90 16.94 20.74
C ALA A 105 8.66 17.42 21.55
N ASP A 106 7.59 17.84 20.89
CA ASP A 106 6.39 18.39 21.51
C ASP A 106 5.16 17.55 21.19
N MET A 107 4.65 16.86 22.21
CA MET A 107 3.49 15.97 22.07
C MET A 107 2.20 16.74 21.73
N GLU A 108 2.03 17.95 22.20
CA GLU A 108 0.83 18.75 21.90
C GLU A 108 0.88 19.30 20.48
N MET A 109 2.05 19.76 20.02
CA MET A 109 2.24 20.21 18.64
C MET A 109 1.98 19.08 17.64
N SER A 110 2.54 17.90 17.87
CA SER A 110 2.34 16.74 17.00
C SER A 110 0.90 16.23 17.00
N LYS A 111 0.25 16.23 18.18
CA LYS A 111 -1.17 15.89 18.34
C LYS A 111 -2.07 16.89 17.62
N TYR A 112 -1.76 18.18 17.73
CA TYR A 112 -2.49 19.23 17.00
C TYR A 112 -2.41 19.01 15.49
N ARG A 113 -1.21 18.78 14.94
CA ARG A 113 -1.03 18.46 13.51
C ARG A 113 -1.87 17.24 13.09
N ALA A 114 -1.80 16.15 13.83
CA ALA A 114 -2.58 14.95 13.55
C ALA A 114 -4.10 15.26 13.57
N GLY A 115 -4.58 16.03 14.56
CA GLY A 115 -5.97 16.44 14.66
C GLY A 115 -6.45 17.28 13.47
N GLN A 116 -5.61 18.19 12.96
CA GLN A 116 -5.94 19.01 11.77
C GLN A 116 -6.08 18.15 10.50
N LEU A 117 -5.41 16.99 10.45
CA LEU A 117 -5.42 16.10 9.29
C LEU A 117 -6.43 14.93 9.40
N ALA A 118 -7.03 14.73 10.57
CA ALA A 118 -7.97 13.63 10.80
C ALA A 118 -9.22 13.68 9.91
N GLY A 119 -9.62 14.89 9.47
CA GLY A 119 -10.75 15.12 8.55
C GLY A 119 -10.39 15.00 7.06
N GLN A 120 -9.14 14.77 6.69
CA GLN A 120 -8.71 14.66 5.30
C GLN A 120 -9.44 13.51 4.59
N PHE A 121 -9.97 13.77 3.39
CA PHE A 121 -10.62 12.74 2.59
C PHE A 121 -9.58 11.82 1.98
N ILE A 122 -9.56 10.56 2.45
CA ILE A 122 -8.66 9.51 1.97
C ILE A 122 -9.50 8.36 1.46
N PHE A 123 -9.37 8.07 0.18
CA PHE A 123 -9.97 6.94 -0.49
C PHE A 123 -8.86 5.96 -0.89
N ASP A 124 -8.87 4.78 -0.30
CA ASP A 124 -7.91 3.71 -0.58
C ASP A 124 -8.41 2.86 -1.73
N ASP A 125 -7.81 3.02 -2.92
CA ASP A 125 -8.23 2.39 -4.18
C ASP A 125 -7.87 0.90 -4.27
N GLN A 126 -7.06 0.38 -3.33
CA GLN A 126 -6.66 -1.01 -3.34
C GLN A 126 -6.57 -1.57 -1.93
N THR A 127 -7.60 -2.33 -1.55
CA THR A 127 -7.66 -3.04 -0.27
C THR A 127 -8.14 -4.47 -0.47
N HIS A 128 -7.73 -5.36 0.43
CA HIS A 128 -7.96 -6.80 0.32
C HIS A 128 -8.29 -7.43 1.66
N PHE A 129 -9.09 -8.49 1.62
CA PHE A 129 -9.18 -9.52 2.66
C PHE A 129 -9.53 -10.87 2.02
N ILE A 130 -9.51 -11.93 2.79
CA ILE A 130 -9.85 -13.28 2.30
C ILE A 130 -11.17 -13.77 2.87
N ARG A 131 -11.91 -14.55 2.08
CA ARG A 131 -13.18 -15.17 2.52
C ARG A 131 -12.99 -16.09 3.74
N ASP A 132 -14.04 -16.29 4.51
CA ASP A 132 -13.97 -17.05 5.77
C ASP A 132 -13.58 -18.51 5.58
N ASP A 133 -14.03 -19.13 4.50
CA ASP A 133 -13.74 -20.52 4.13
C ASP A 133 -12.44 -20.71 3.33
N PHE A 134 -11.64 -19.65 3.16
CA PHE A 134 -10.35 -19.73 2.49
C PHE A 134 -9.38 -20.64 3.27
N LYS A 135 -8.87 -21.69 2.60
CA LYS A 135 -8.06 -22.75 3.24
C LYS A 135 -6.65 -22.87 2.67
N GLN A 136 -6.30 -22.05 1.67
CA GLN A 136 -5.01 -22.15 1.01
C GLN A 136 -3.89 -21.60 1.91
N GLU A 137 -3.36 -22.46 2.77
CA GLU A 137 -2.27 -22.09 3.68
C GLU A 137 -0.97 -21.72 2.96
N GLY A 138 -0.87 -21.97 1.65
CA GLY A 138 0.20 -21.46 0.81
C GLY A 138 0.36 -19.95 0.86
N LEU A 139 -0.73 -19.20 1.14
CA LEU A 139 -0.67 -17.77 1.41
C LEU A 139 0.25 -17.43 2.61
N LEU A 140 0.44 -18.37 3.53
CA LEU A 140 1.38 -18.25 4.66
C LEU A 140 2.76 -18.84 4.37
N GLY A 141 2.98 -19.35 3.16
CA GLY A 141 4.19 -20.13 2.83
C GLY A 141 5.48 -19.38 3.12
N LEU A 142 5.61 -18.15 2.64
CA LEU A 142 6.77 -17.32 2.89
C LEU A 142 6.88 -16.91 4.37
N THR A 143 5.76 -16.62 5.04
CA THR A 143 5.75 -16.31 6.47
C THR A 143 6.24 -17.51 7.30
N LYS A 144 5.76 -18.72 6.99
CA LYS A 144 6.22 -19.97 7.62
C LYS A 144 7.71 -20.18 7.39
N TRP A 145 8.18 -19.93 6.17
CA TRP A 145 9.62 -20.02 5.86
C TRP A 145 10.41 -19.00 6.69
N ALA A 146 10.00 -17.74 6.75
CA ALA A 146 10.69 -16.69 7.50
C ALA A 146 10.79 -17.01 9.00
N VAL A 147 9.73 -17.58 9.59
CA VAL A 147 9.73 -18.05 10.99
C VAL A 147 10.72 -19.20 11.17
N ASN A 148 10.69 -20.21 10.30
CA ASN A 148 11.57 -21.38 10.40
C ASN A 148 13.04 -20.99 10.23
N ALA A 149 13.33 -20.07 9.32
CA ALA A 149 14.68 -19.54 9.10
C ALA A 149 15.08 -18.49 10.15
N LYS A 150 14.18 -18.10 11.05
CA LYS A 150 14.41 -17.09 12.10
C LYS A 150 14.87 -15.73 11.54
N VAL A 151 14.38 -15.36 10.35
CA VAL A 151 14.76 -14.12 9.67
C VAL A 151 13.91 -12.93 10.06
N ASN A 152 12.74 -13.17 10.68
CA ASN A 152 11.90 -12.11 11.18
C ASN A 152 11.42 -12.40 12.62
N PRO A 153 12.00 -11.75 13.63
CA PRO A 153 11.56 -11.91 15.01
C PRO A 153 10.14 -11.38 15.24
N ASP A 154 9.68 -10.41 14.44
CA ASP A 154 8.40 -9.73 14.67
C ASP A 154 7.19 -10.65 14.47
N ILE A 155 7.31 -11.67 13.63
CA ILE A 155 6.23 -12.63 13.39
C ILE A 155 6.36 -13.92 14.18
N MET A 156 7.50 -14.16 14.88
CA MET A 156 7.71 -15.39 15.65
C MET A 156 6.79 -15.51 16.86
N SER A 157 6.36 -14.38 17.41
CA SER A 157 5.45 -14.32 18.56
C SER A 157 3.97 -14.21 18.18
N VAL A 158 3.65 -14.12 16.89
CA VAL A 158 2.30 -13.94 16.40
C VAL A 158 1.80 -15.25 15.78
N PRO A 159 0.59 -15.72 16.10
CA PRO A 159 0.05 -16.93 15.49
C PRO A 159 0.04 -16.82 13.96
N LEU A 160 0.61 -17.82 13.28
CA LEU A 160 0.60 -17.93 11.83
C LEU A 160 -0.74 -18.49 11.37
N THR A 161 -1.75 -17.63 11.33
CA THR A 161 -3.11 -18.00 10.93
C THR A 161 -3.63 -17.08 9.85
N LEU A 162 -4.54 -17.59 9.05
CA LEU A 162 -5.25 -16.80 8.02
C LEU A 162 -6.20 -15.75 8.63
N SER A 163 -6.48 -15.81 9.95
CA SER A 163 -7.35 -14.84 10.64
C SER A 163 -6.89 -13.39 10.46
N ARG A 164 -5.59 -13.19 10.32
CA ARG A 164 -4.98 -11.86 10.10
C ARG A 164 -5.45 -11.17 8.81
N TYR A 165 -5.94 -11.95 7.86
CA TYR A 165 -6.40 -11.48 6.55
C TYR A 165 -7.92 -11.52 6.41
N LYS A 166 -8.66 -11.80 7.48
CA LYS A 166 -10.13 -11.87 7.49
C LYS A 166 -10.77 -10.50 7.60
N MET A 167 -12.07 -10.46 7.33
CA MET A 167 -12.86 -9.24 7.27
C MET A 167 -12.85 -8.44 8.58
N ASP A 168 -12.90 -9.09 9.73
CA ASP A 168 -12.86 -8.44 11.04
C ASP A 168 -11.56 -7.65 11.25
N ASN A 169 -10.42 -8.29 10.96
CA ASN A 169 -9.13 -7.61 11.01
C ASN A 169 -9.00 -6.54 9.92
N TYR A 170 -9.53 -6.77 8.73
CA TYR A 170 -9.58 -5.76 7.68
C TYR A 170 -10.32 -4.49 8.14
N LEU A 171 -11.50 -4.63 8.75
CA LEU A 171 -12.27 -3.49 9.26
C LEU A 171 -11.49 -2.72 10.31
N LYS A 172 -10.81 -3.44 11.20
CA LYS A 172 -9.93 -2.84 12.20
C LYS A 172 -8.79 -2.06 11.56
N GLU A 173 -8.00 -2.68 10.69
CA GLU A 173 -6.81 -2.07 10.09
C GLU A 173 -7.15 -0.87 9.19
N ILE A 174 -8.21 -0.98 8.39
CA ILE A 174 -8.56 0.04 7.41
C ILE A 174 -9.34 1.20 8.05
N PHE A 175 -10.32 0.92 8.89
CA PHE A 175 -11.23 1.96 9.37
C PHE A 175 -11.00 2.40 10.82
N LEU A 176 -10.52 1.50 11.70
CA LEU A 176 -10.31 1.85 13.11
C LEU A 176 -8.88 2.33 13.37
N ASP A 177 -7.88 1.66 12.82
CA ASP A 177 -6.46 1.98 13.02
C ASP A 177 -5.92 3.02 12.03
N SER A 178 -6.70 3.45 11.03
CA SER A 178 -6.23 4.43 10.04
C SER A 178 -7.22 5.56 9.77
N ASP A 179 -6.74 6.60 9.10
CA ASP A 179 -7.55 7.76 8.69
C ASP A 179 -8.30 7.53 7.37
N THR A 180 -8.29 6.31 6.82
CA THR A 180 -9.03 5.96 5.61
C THR A 180 -10.52 6.23 5.80
N LYS A 181 -11.12 6.97 4.86
CA LYS A 181 -12.54 7.31 4.88
C LYS A 181 -13.36 6.35 4.03
N MET A 182 -12.84 6.01 2.87
CA MET A 182 -13.43 5.05 1.96
C MET A 182 -12.40 4.07 1.45
N SER A 183 -12.84 2.87 1.10
CA SER A 183 -11.99 1.85 0.50
C SER A 183 -12.65 1.21 -0.72
N LEU A 184 -11.82 0.77 -1.67
CA LEU A 184 -12.23 -0.09 -2.76
C LEU A 184 -11.74 -1.51 -2.49
N LEU A 185 -12.69 -2.43 -2.32
CA LEU A 185 -12.37 -3.83 -2.07
C LEU A 185 -12.03 -4.52 -3.38
N SER A 186 -10.84 -5.06 -3.45
CA SER A 186 -10.29 -5.72 -4.62
C SER A 186 -10.09 -7.22 -4.38
N GLY A 187 -10.23 -8.00 -5.42
CA GLY A 187 -9.88 -9.41 -5.46
C GLY A 187 -8.81 -9.70 -6.52
N ALA A 188 -8.38 -10.95 -6.60
CA ALA A 188 -7.45 -11.41 -7.61
C ALA A 188 -7.98 -12.67 -8.28
N PRO A 189 -7.91 -12.78 -9.62
CA PRO A 189 -8.20 -14.02 -10.32
C PRO A 189 -7.02 -14.98 -10.19
N PHE A 190 -7.33 -16.27 -10.12
CA PHE A 190 -6.37 -17.37 -10.20
C PHE A 190 -6.91 -18.44 -11.13
N ASP A 191 -6.02 -19.20 -11.78
CA ASP A 191 -6.43 -20.31 -12.65
C ASP A 191 -7.18 -21.39 -11.86
N ASP A 192 -6.80 -21.60 -10.58
CA ASP A 192 -7.54 -22.44 -9.64
C ASP A 192 -8.50 -21.57 -8.81
N PRO A 193 -9.83 -21.74 -8.94
CA PRO A 193 -10.82 -20.96 -8.19
C PRO A 193 -10.69 -21.07 -6.66
N SER A 194 -10.07 -22.14 -6.14
CA SER A 194 -9.85 -22.31 -4.70
C SER A 194 -8.93 -21.25 -4.11
N TRP A 195 -8.08 -20.63 -4.93
CA TRP A 195 -7.19 -19.53 -4.55
C TRP A 195 -7.83 -18.14 -4.64
N TRP A 196 -9.01 -18.02 -5.22
CA TRP A 196 -9.68 -16.72 -5.23
C TRP A 196 -9.89 -16.23 -3.80
N LEU A 197 -9.35 -15.07 -3.50
CA LEU A 197 -9.46 -14.45 -2.17
C LEU A 197 -10.92 -14.20 -1.81
N LEU A 198 -11.68 -13.65 -2.76
CA LEU A 198 -13.12 -13.38 -2.69
C LEU A 198 -13.76 -13.66 -4.04
N SER A 199 -14.99 -14.18 -4.04
CA SER A 199 -15.83 -14.18 -5.23
C SER A 199 -16.43 -12.78 -5.47
N ASN A 200 -16.94 -12.54 -6.68
CA ASN A 200 -17.63 -11.28 -7.01
C ASN A 200 -18.84 -11.03 -6.08
N ASP A 201 -19.59 -12.08 -5.74
CA ASP A 201 -20.69 -11.99 -4.78
C ASP A 201 -20.20 -11.64 -3.38
N ALA A 202 -19.10 -12.24 -2.93
CA ALA A 202 -18.52 -11.96 -1.62
C ALA A 202 -18.05 -10.50 -1.51
N ILE A 203 -17.42 -9.97 -2.56
CA ILE A 203 -17.02 -8.56 -2.63
C ILE A 203 -18.23 -7.65 -2.44
N GLN A 204 -19.29 -7.84 -3.23
CA GLN A 204 -20.46 -6.97 -3.18
C GLN A 204 -21.27 -7.16 -1.88
N ASN A 205 -21.33 -8.36 -1.33
CA ASN A 205 -21.97 -8.62 -0.05
C ASN A 205 -21.23 -7.92 1.11
N ALA A 206 -19.89 -7.94 1.09
CA ALA A 206 -19.08 -7.22 2.06
C ALA A 206 -19.32 -5.72 1.99
N CYS A 207 -19.29 -5.14 0.78
CA CYS A 207 -19.58 -3.71 0.58
C CYS A 207 -20.96 -3.33 1.11
N ARG A 208 -21.99 -4.09 0.76
CA ARG A 208 -23.36 -3.86 1.28
C ARG A 208 -23.42 -3.93 2.80
N SER A 209 -22.74 -4.91 3.41
CA SER A 209 -22.74 -5.10 4.85
C SER A 209 -22.06 -3.95 5.58
N VAL A 210 -20.87 -3.53 5.11
CA VAL A 210 -20.13 -2.41 5.70
C VAL A 210 -20.89 -1.09 5.53
N ASN A 211 -21.44 -0.82 4.35
CA ASN A 211 -22.19 0.40 4.09
C ASN A 211 -23.49 0.46 4.91
N LYS A 212 -24.17 -0.68 5.08
CA LYS A 212 -25.34 -0.79 5.97
C LYS A 212 -24.95 -0.52 7.43
N MET A 213 -23.84 -1.09 7.90
CA MET A 213 -23.32 -0.86 9.25
C MET A 213 -22.94 0.61 9.45
N ALA A 214 -22.31 1.22 8.47
CA ALA A 214 -21.92 2.63 8.54
C ALA A 214 -23.14 3.57 8.53
N GLY A 215 -24.21 3.19 7.86
CA GLY A 215 -25.31 4.10 7.53
C GLY A 215 -24.98 5.06 6.38
N GLY A 216 -23.95 4.73 5.57
CA GLY A 216 -23.45 5.53 4.46
C GLY A 216 -22.43 4.76 3.64
N THR A 217 -21.95 5.36 2.55
CA THR A 217 -20.99 4.69 1.66
C THR A 217 -19.56 4.80 2.22
N ARG A 218 -19.01 3.69 2.67
CA ARG A 218 -17.63 3.54 3.17
C ARG A 218 -16.81 2.59 2.32
N MET A 219 -17.45 1.63 1.67
CA MET A 219 -16.77 0.61 0.88
C MET A 219 -17.43 0.43 -0.47
N LEU A 220 -16.62 0.42 -1.51
CA LEU A 220 -16.98 0.08 -2.87
C LEU A 220 -16.30 -1.22 -3.28
N GLY A 221 -16.72 -1.86 -4.36
CA GLY A 221 -16.16 -3.13 -4.78
C GLY A 221 -16.02 -3.26 -6.29
N HIS A 222 -14.97 -3.96 -6.68
CA HIS A 222 -14.80 -4.42 -8.06
C HIS A 222 -15.70 -5.62 -8.38
N THR A 223 -15.85 -5.89 -9.69
CA THR A 223 -16.05 -7.25 -10.19
C THR A 223 -14.78 -7.72 -10.90
N ILE A 224 -14.29 -8.89 -10.50
CA ILE A 224 -13.18 -9.56 -11.16
C ILE A 224 -13.68 -10.08 -12.50
N ILE A 225 -12.96 -9.75 -13.56
CA ILE A 225 -13.15 -10.35 -14.89
C ILE A 225 -11.96 -11.24 -15.24
N THR A 226 -12.25 -12.30 -15.96
CA THR A 226 -11.28 -13.33 -16.34
C THR A 226 -11.29 -13.58 -17.84
N PRO A 227 -10.84 -12.60 -18.65
CA PRO A 227 -10.80 -12.77 -20.10
C PRO A 227 -10.13 -14.08 -20.52
N LYS A 228 -10.65 -14.73 -21.58
CA LYS A 228 -10.32 -16.07 -22.06
C LYS A 228 -10.84 -17.26 -21.23
N TYR A 229 -11.31 -17.07 -20.00
CA TYR A 229 -12.03 -18.15 -19.31
C TYR A 229 -13.33 -18.47 -20.04
N PRO A 230 -13.81 -19.72 -20.00
CA PRO A 230 -15.13 -20.04 -20.55
C PRO A 230 -16.22 -19.15 -19.91
N ASN A 231 -17.12 -18.62 -20.74
CA ASN A 231 -18.30 -17.86 -20.31
C ASN A 231 -18.00 -16.60 -19.46
N TRP A 232 -16.79 -16.03 -19.53
CA TRP A 232 -16.44 -14.85 -18.75
C TRP A 232 -17.33 -13.63 -19.03
N MET A 233 -17.86 -13.51 -20.27
CA MET A 233 -18.79 -12.44 -20.64
C MET A 233 -20.17 -12.62 -20.01
N ASP A 234 -20.61 -13.84 -19.73
CA ASP A 234 -21.86 -14.08 -19.00
C ASP A 234 -21.75 -13.57 -17.56
N GLU A 235 -20.56 -13.70 -16.95
CA GLU A 235 -20.29 -13.12 -15.62
C GLU A 235 -20.26 -11.58 -15.67
N VAL A 236 -19.79 -10.98 -16.76
CA VAL A 236 -19.87 -9.52 -16.98
C VAL A 236 -21.34 -9.08 -17.03
N ASP A 237 -22.18 -9.79 -17.80
CA ASP A 237 -23.62 -9.50 -17.86
C ASP A 237 -24.28 -9.64 -16.49
N ARG A 238 -24.04 -10.74 -15.80
CA ARG A 238 -24.54 -10.96 -14.43
C ARG A 238 -24.09 -9.86 -13.47
N ALA A 239 -22.84 -9.42 -13.57
CA ALA A 239 -22.33 -8.37 -12.72
C ALA A 239 -23.04 -7.03 -12.96
N ILE A 240 -23.28 -6.68 -14.20
CA ILE A 240 -24.05 -5.47 -14.58
C ILE A 240 -25.46 -5.55 -14.00
N ASP A 241 -26.14 -6.68 -14.21
CA ASP A 241 -27.56 -6.83 -13.88
C ASP A 241 -27.85 -7.02 -12.39
N THR A 242 -26.90 -7.60 -11.61
CA THR A 242 -27.20 -8.05 -10.24
C THR A 242 -26.21 -7.56 -9.19
N LEU A 243 -24.94 -7.39 -9.53
CA LEU A 243 -23.91 -7.01 -8.57
C LEU A 243 -23.71 -5.50 -8.50
N HIS A 244 -23.83 -4.80 -9.63
CA HIS A 244 -23.65 -3.35 -9.76
C HIS A 244 -22.31 -2.86 -9.20
N PRO A 245 -21.15 -3.39 -9.66
CA PRO A 245 -19.84 -2.95 -9.19
C PRO A 245 -19.57 -1.52 -9.66
N VAL A 246 -18.61 -0.84 -9.02
CA VAL A 246 -18.19 0.51 -9.47
C VAL A 246 -17.08 0.44 -10.53
N SER A 247 -16.44 -0.72 -10.66
CA SER A 247 -15.32 -0.93 -11.58
C SER A 247 -15.04 -2.42 -11.78
N TRP A 248 -14.13 -2.69 -12.73
CA TRP A 248 -13.66 -4.02 -13.08
C TRP A 248 -12.24 -4.24 -12.58
N LYS A 249 -11.87 -5.46 -12.23
CA LYS A 249 -10.52 -5.85 -11.80
C LYS A 249 -10.05 -7.06 -12.58
N SER A 250 -8.79 -7.02 -13.04
CA SER A 250 -8.16 -8.20 -13.62
C SER A 250 -6.62 -8.15 -13.58
N TYR A 251 -6.04 -9.27 -13.95
CA TYR A 251 -4.60 -9.49 -14.16
C TYR A 251 -4.36 -9.90 -15.61
N THR A 252 -3.61 -9.11 -16.37
CA THR A 252 -3.32 -9.44 -17.77
C THR A 252 -2.44 -10.69 -17.93
N ILE A 253 -1.67 -11.04 -16.90
CA ILE A 253 -0.90 -12.30 -16.86
C ILE A 253 -1.77 -13.54 -16.57
N GLY A 254 -3.04 -13.36 -16.21
CA GLY A 254 -3.95 -14.43 -15.80
C GLY A 254 -3.76 -14.82 -14.35
N ASP A 255 -2.84 -15.73 -14.06
CA ASP A 255 -2.52 -16.16 -12.68
C ASP A 255 -1.30 -15.41 -12.13
N PRO A 256 -1.37 -14.83 -10.92
CA PRO A 256 -0.24 -14.12 -10.33
C PRO A 256 0.91 -15.02 -9.85
N PHE A 257 0.69 -16.34 -9.73
CA PHE A 257 1.70 -17.27 -9.20
C PHE A 257 2.48 -18.05 -10.25
N GLY A 258 2.10 -17.98 -11.52
CA GLY A 258 2.81 -18.68 -12.57
C GLY A 258 2.26 -18.45 -13.97
N PRO A 259 2.89 -19.07 -15.00
CA PRO A 259 2.43 -18.94 -16.37
C PRO A 259 1.00 -19.45 -16.53
N SER A 260 0.11 -18.60 -17.00
CA SER A 260 -1.30 -18.92 -17.24
C SER A 260 -1.62 -19.01 -18.72
N LYS A 261 -2.44 -19.99 -19.10
CA LYS A 261 -3.01 -20.06 -20.46
C LYS A 261 -4.03 -18.97 -20.75
N TYR A 262 -4.44 -18.26 -19.73
CA TYR A 262 -5.42 -17.18 -19.80
C TYR A 262 -4.79 -15.78 -19.82
N ALA A 263 -3.47 -15.69 -20.02
CA ALA A 263 -2.83 -14.39 -20.22
C ALA A 263 -3.43 -13.67 -21.43
N TRP A 264 -3.67 -12.36 -21.31
CA TRP A 264 -4.37 -11.55 -22.32
C TRP A 264 -3.78 -10.15 -22.43
N ARG A 265 -4.30 -9.34 -23.35
CA ARG A 265 -3.83 -7.98 -23.60
C ARG A 265 -4.99 -7.00 -23.62
N LEU A 266 -4.76 -5.78 -23.14
CA LEU A 266 -5.75 -4.70 -23.18
C LEU A 266 -6.14 -4.30 -24.59
N ASP A 267 -5.22 -4.39 -25.55
CA ASP A 267 -5.43 -4.03 -26.96
C ASP A 267 -5.92 -5.19 -27.85
N ASP A 268 -6.35 -6.29 -27.26
CA ASP A 268 -6.96 -7.39 -28.01
C ASP A 268 -8.36 -7.01 -28.48
N GLU A 269 -8.47 -6.65 -29.75
CA GLU A 269 -9.70 -6.14 -30.37
C GLU A 269 -10.85 -7.17 -30.35
N LYS A 270 -10.54 -8.45 -30.50
CA LYS A 270 -11.57 -9.49 -30.54
C LYS A 270 -12.06 -9.86 -29.13
N LEU A 271 -11.15 -9.84 -28.16
CA LEU A 271 -11.44 -10.25 -26.80
C LEU A 271 -12.01 -9.10 -25.96
N MET A 272 -11.35 -7.93 -26.00
CA MET A 272 -11.62 -6.86 -25.04
C MET A 272 -12.53 -5.75 -25.58
N TYR A 273 -12.55 -5.48 -26.88
CA TYR A 273 -13.35 -4.36 -27.39
C TYR A 273 -14.86 -4.56 -27.21
N PRO A 274 -15.43 -5.78 -27.37
CA PRO A 274 -16.82 -6.03 -27.01
C PRO A 274 -17.11 -5.81 -25.51
N PHE A 275 -16.15 -6.11 -24.64
CA PHE A 275 -16.27 -5.83 -23.22
C PHE A 275 -16.26 -4.32 -22.94
N TYR A 276 -15.35 -3.55 -23.54
CA TYR A 276 -15.28 -2.09 -23.33
C TYR A 276 -16.56 -1.41 -23.79
N GLU A 277 -17.11 -1.82 -24.93
CA GLU A 277 -18.40 -1.31 -25.39
C GLU A 277 -19.52 -1.55 -24.37
N LYS A 278 -19.58 -2.77 -23.82
CA LYS A 278 -20.57 -3.16 -22.80
C LYS A 278 -20.35 -2.40 -21.48
N ALA A 279 -19.11 -2.27 -21.02
CA ALA A 279 -18.75 -1.54 -19.82
C ALA A 279 -19.15 -0.06 -19.90
N ILE A 280 -18.86 0.59 -21.02
CA ILE A 280 -19.27 2.00 -21.25
C ILE A 280 -20.79 2.12 -21.26
N LYS A 281 -21.51 1.23 -21.96
CA LYS A 281 -22.97 1.24 -22.02
C LYS A 281 -23.63 1.05 -20.65
N SER A 282 -23.01 0.28 -19.76
CA SER A 282 -23.51 0.07 -18.39
C SER A 282 -23.16 1.20 -17.43
N GLY A 283 -22.33 2.16 -17.83
CA GLY A 283 -21.81 3.22 -16.96
C GLY A 283 -20.68 2.78 -16.03
N ILE A 284 -20.22 1.52 -16.13
CA ILE A 284 -19.12 0.97 -15.32
C ILE A 284 -17.84 1.01 -16.17
N ASN A 285 -17.31 2.19 -16.38
CA ASN A 285 -16.29 2.46 -17.39
C ASN A 285 -14.84 2.52 -16.83
N THR A 286 -14.60 2.05 -15.62
CA THR A 286 -13.26 1.99 -15.01
C THR A 286 -12.80 0.55 -14.87
N ILE A 287 -11.59 0.25 -15.35
CA ILE A 287 -10.95 -1.05 -15.18
C ILE A 287 -9.60 -0.89 -14.48
N CYS A 288 -9.41 -1.65 -13.39
CA CYS A 288 -8.19 -1.68 -12.59
C CYS A 288 -7.37 -2.92 -12.93
N ILE A 289 -6.16 -2.73 -13.37
CA ILE A 289 -5.31 -3.79 -13.93
C ILE A 289 -4.01 -3.89 -13.14
N HIS A 290 -3.74 -5.07 -12.59
CA HIS A 290 -2.44 -5.37 -12.01
C HIS A 290 -1.38 -5.44 -13.12
N LYS A 291 -0.36 -4.60 -13.00
CA LYS A 291 0.85 -4.61 -13.83
C LYS A 291 2.05 -4.19 -12.97
N GLY A 292 3.19 -4.81 -13.20
CA GLY A 292 4.37 -4.56 -12.36
C GLY A 292 4.51 -5.50 -11.16
N LEU A 293 5.38 -5.15 -10.23
CA LEU A 293 5.76 -5.92 -9.04
C LEU A 293 6.21 -7.35 -9.39
N MET A 294 7.14 -7.46 -10.34
CA MET A 294 7.62 -8.73 -10.84
C MET A 294 9.06 -8.99 -10.40
N PRO A 295 9.45 -10.26 -10.17
CA PRO A 295 10.83 -10.59 -9.85
C PRO A 295 11.78 -10.17 -10.99
N ARG A 296 13.07 -10.01 -10.70
CA ARG A 296 14.05 -9.56 -11.70
C ARG A 296 14.21 -10.52 -12.87
N ASP A 297 14.01 -11.81 -12.64
CA ASP A 297 14.05 -12.86 -13.67
C ASP A 297 12.65 -13.21 -14.23
N TYR A 298 11.76 -12.23 -14.24
CA TYR A 298 10.36 -12.40 -14.61
C TYR A 298 10.14 -13.05 -15.97
N GLU A 299 10.95 -12.70 -16.96
CA GLU A 299 10.90 -13.31 -18.30
C GLU A 299 11.10 -14.82 -18.25
N LYS A 300 11.86 -15.31 -17.29
CA LYS A 300 12.09 -16.75 -17.07
C LYS A 300 10.94 -17.36 -16.25
N ALA A 301 10.56 -16.73 -15.16
CA ALA A 301 9.52 -17.22 -14.26
C ALA A 301 8.15 -17.30 -14.94
N PHE A 302 7.84 -16.36 -15.85
CA PHE A 302 6.58 -16.29 -16.60
C PHE A 302 6.81 -16.43 -18.10
N ALA A 303 7.63 -17.41 -18.49
CA ALA A 303 7.96 -17.66 -19.89
C ALA A 303 6.70 -17.79 -20.76
N GLY A 304 6.62 -17.02 -21.84
CA GLY A 304 5.50 -17.00 -22.78
C GLY A 304 4.30 -16.14 -22.34
N THR A 305 4.27 -15.61 -21.12
CA THR A 305 3.17 -14.77 -20.63
C THR A 305 3.62 -13.39 -20.10
N TRP A 306 4.91 -13.23 -19.81
CA TRP A 306 5.46 -12.02 -19.18
C TRP A 306 5.18 -10.72 -19.95
N GLU A 307 5.07 -10.75 -21.26
CA GLU A 307 4.78 -9.57 -22.07
C GLU A 307 3.42 -8.95 -21.73
N SER A 308 2.47 -9.78 -21.29
CA SER A 308 1.15 -9.30 -20.84
C SER A 308 1.20 -8.45 -19.58
N ALA A 309 2.26 -8.57 -18.75
CA ALA A 309 2.45 -7.72 -17.59
C ALA A 309 2.99 -6.32 -17.92
N THR A 310 3.53 -6.12 -19.12
CA THR A 310 4.05 -4.82 -19.55
C THR A 310 2.92 -3.84 -19.88
N VAL A 311 3.26 -2.55 -20.01
CA VAL A 311 2.30 -1.51 -20.42
C VAL A 311 2.25 -1.30 -21.95
N ARG A 312 2.83 -2.21 -22.74
CA ARG A 312 2.91 -2.07 -24.21
C ARG A 312 1.53 -2.11 -24.89
N ASP A 313 0.56 -2.72 -24.27
CA ASP A 313 -0.82 -2.87 -24.77
C ASP A 313 -1.74 -1.68 -24.38
N LEU A 314 -1.30 -0.87 -23.40
CA LEU A 314 -2.17 0.12 -22.77
C LEU A 314 -2.43 1.35 -23.65
N GLY A 315 -1.39 1.87 -24.32
CA GLY A 315 -1.50 3.11 -25.08
C GLY A 315 -2.48 3.01 -26.27
N LYS A 316 -2.48 1.85 -26.97
CA LYS A 316 -3.47 1.58 -28.03
C LYS A 316 -4.87 1.44 -27.45
N ALA A 317 -5.05 0.63 -26.42
CA ALA A 317 -6.34 0.43 -25.77
C ALA A 317 -6.96 1.75 -25.27
N ALA A 318 -6.17 2.58 -24.59
CA ALA A 318 -6.61 3.89 -24.09
C ALA A 318 -7.00 4.87 -25.21
N LYS A 319 -6.27 4.86 -26.32
CA LYS A 319 -6.55 5.70 -27.48
C LYS A 319 -7.82 5.28 -28.22
N ASP A 320 -8.00 3.98 -28.40
CA ASP A 320 -9.15 3.43 -29.13
C ASP A 320 -10.44 3.52 -28.28
N TRP A 321 -10.31 3.55 -26.95
CA TRP A 321 -11.43 3.58 -26.00
C TRP A 321 -11.35 4.76 -25.02
N PRO A 322 -11.50 6.00 -25.50
CA PRO A 322 -11.40 7.21 -24.66
C PRO A 322 -12.50 7.31 -23.59
N GLY A 323 -13.58 6.53 -23.73
CA GLY A 323 -14.65 6.42 -22.73
C GLY A 323 -14.35 5.45 -21.58
N MET A 324 -13.29 4.64 -21.66
CA MET A 324 -12.83 3.77 -20.59
C MET A 324 -11.72 4.47 -19.77
N ASN A 325 -11.69 4.24 -18.47
CA ASN A 325 -10.57 4.60 -17.60
C ASN A 325 -9.74 3.35 -17.27
N PHE A 326 -8.44 3.45 -17.45
CA PHE A 326 -7.48 2.38 -17.16
C PHE A 326 -6.63 2.74 -15.95
N VAL A 327 -6.90 2.13 -14.80
CA VAL A 327 -6.14 2.31 -13.56
C VAL A 327 -5.12 1.20 -13.47
N ILE A 328 -3.84 1.56 -13.52
CA ILE A 328 -2.74 0.60 -13.53
C ILE A 328 -2.19 0.47 -12.12
N TYR A 329 -2.52 -0.64 -11.50
CA TYR A 329 -2.11 -0.96 -10.14
C TYR A 329 -0.59 -1.10 -10.05
N HIS A 330 -0.06 -0.65 -8.92
CA HIS A 330 1.37 -0.61 -8.62
C HIS A 330 2.16 0.31 -9.55
N ALA A 331 1.46 1.26 -10.22
CA ALA A 331 2.05 2.16 -11.23
C ALA A 331 2.96 1.44 -12.24
N ALA A 332 2.66 0.16 -12.50
CA ALA A 332 3.47 -0.73 -13.33
C ALA A 332 4.96 -0.79 -12.95
N LEU A 333 5.34 -0.48 -11.71
CA LEU A 333 6.72 -0.59 -11.26
C LEU A 333 7.17 -2.06 -11.35
N ARG A 334 8.09 -2.36 -12.29
CA ARG A 334 8.50 -3.74 -12.53
C ARG A 334 9.33 -4.32 -11.39
N PRO A 335 10.49 -3.74 -11.05
CA PRO A 335 11.39 -4.39 -10.13
C PRO A 335 10.94 -4.28 -8.69
N TRP A 336 11.23 -5.29 -7.90
CA TRP A 336 11.29 -5.19 -6.47
C TRP A 336 12.49 -4.34 -6.07
N LEU A 337 12.28 -3.05 -5.85
CA LEU A 337 13.36 -2.10 -5.57
C LEU A 337 13.95 -2.25 -4.16
N ALA A 338 13.52 -3.28 -3.43
CA ALA A 338 14.01 -3.56 -2.10
C ALA A 338 15.43 -4.13 -2.06
N ASP A 339 15.87 -4.78 -3.14
CA ASP A 339 17.12 -5.56 -3.14
C ASP A 339 18.38 -4.73 -3.48
N GLN A 340 18.24 -3.61 -4.18
CA GLN A 340 19.36 -2.75 -4.54
C GLN A 340 18.96 -1.26 -4.53
N PRO A 341 18.44 -0.71 -3.41
CA PRO A 341 17.80 0.60 -3.40
C PRO A 341 18.70 1.75 -3.84
N ASP A 342 19.98 1.75 -3.48
CA ASP A 342 20.92 2.81 -3.87
C ASP A 342 21.28 2.74 -5.34
N LYS A 343 21.46 1.54 -5.89
CA LYS A 343 21.71 1.37 -7.32
C LYS A 343 20.49 1.75 -8.16
N ASP A 344 19.29 1.40 -7.70
CA ASP A 344 18.05 1.72 -8.39
C ASP A 344 17.81 3.24 -8.37
N LEU A 345 18.07 3.92 -7.25
CA LEU A 345 18.05 5.38 -7.19
C LEU A 345 19.07 6.00 -8.16
N GLN A 346 20.32 5.54 -8.12
CA GLN A 346 21.37 6.08 -8.97
C GLN A 346 21.06 5.89 -10.45
N ALA A 347 20.61 4.68 -10.84
CA ALA A 347 20.19 4.39 -12.21
C ALA A 347 19.05 5.31 -12.67
N PHE A 348 18.05 5.55 -11.79
CA PHE A 348 16.98 6.49 -12.09
C PHE A 348 17.52 7.94 -12.22
N LEU A 349 18.37 8.39 -11.31
CA LEU A 349 18.96 9.73 -11.38
C LEU A 349 19.79 9.93 -12.66
N ASP A 350 20.50 8.91 -13.12
CA ASP A 350 21.34 9.00 -14.31
C ASP A 350 20.55 8.97 -15.62
N THR A 351 19.48 8.20 -15.67
CA THR A 351 18.71 7.93 -16.89
C THR A 351 17.34 8.59 -16.96
N GLY A 352 16.76 8.96 -15.83
CA GLY A 352 15.35 9.36 -15.71
C GLY A 352 14.37 8.23 -16.01
N TYR A 353 14.83 6.96 -15.98
CA TYR A 353 14.04 5.81 -16.39
C TYR A 353 13.91 4.77 -15.27
N VAL A 354 12.68 4.40 -14.99
CA VAL A 354 12.32 3.25 -14.16
C VAL A 354 11.51 2.30 -15.02
N GLU A 355 11.93 1.05 -15.09
CA GLU A 355 11.35 0.05 -15.99
C GLU A 355 9.84 -0.10 -15.80
N TRP A 356 9.11 -0.05 -16.91
CA TRP A 356 7.67 -0.05 -17.09
C TRP A 356 6.95 1.16 -16.48
N ALA A 357 7.35 1.65 -15.31
CA ALA A 357 6.72 2.80 -14.68
C ALA A 357 6.94 4.09 -15.48
N THR A 358 8.16 4.32 -15.98
CA THR A 358 8.41 5.45 -16.90
C THR A 358 7.68 5.26 -18.23
N ASP A 359 7.56 4.03 -18.70
CA ASP A 359 6.78 3.74 -19.91
C ASP A 359 5.30 4.06 -19.71
N LEU A 360 4.74 3.71 -18.56
CA LEU A 360 3.39 4.12 -18.15
C LEU A 360 3.25 5.64 -18.12
N ALA A 361 4.19 6.32 -17.45
CA ALA A 361 4.15 7.77 -17.29
C ALA A 361 4.23 8.54 -18.62
N ARG A 362 4.80 7.93 -19.68
CA ARG A 362 4.88 8.49 -21.03
C ARG A 362 3.63 8.28 -21.88
N ILE A 363 2.72 7.39 -21.49
CA ILE A 363 1.55 7.04 -22.31
C ILE A 363 0.64 8.24 -22.60
N PRO A 364 0.29 9.10 -21.61
CA PRO A 364 -0.57 10.25 -21.88
C PRO A 364 -0.07 11.12 -23.03
N ASP A 365 1.18 11.52 -22.96
CA ASP A 365 1.80 12.39 -24.00
C ASP A 365 2.01 11.64 -25.32
N LYS A 366 2.54 10.41 -25.24
CA LYS A 366 2.89 9.62 -26.43
C LYS A 366 1.68 9.27 -27.31
N PHE A 367 0.53 9.01 -26.68
CA PHE A 367 -0.69 8.59 -27.39
C PHE A 367 -1.77 9.69 -27.43
N GLY A 368 -1.55 10.82 -26.75
CA GLY A 368 -2.52 11.91 -26.66
C GLY A 368 -3.78 11.50 -25.90
N VAL A 369 -3.64 10.79 -24.79
CA VAL A 369 -4.76 10.23 -23.99
C VAL A 369 -4.76 10.80 -22.57
N ASN A 370 -5.94 10.80 -21.94
CA ASN A 370 -6.13 11.33 -20.58
C ASN A 370 -6.83 10.35 -19.63
N ASN A 371 -7.05 9.12 -20.05
CA ASN A 371 -7.82 8.08 -19.38
C ASN A 371 -6.94 6.95 -18.82
N VAL A 372 -5.66 7.23 -18.54
CA VAL A 372 -4.69 6.29 -17.94
C VAL A 372 -4.26 6.84 -16.60
N TYR A 373 -4.32 6.01 -15.57
CA TYR A 373 -4.02 6.37 -14.18
C TYR A 373 -2.98 5.42 -13.59
N ALA A 374 -2.13 5.94 -12.71
CA ALA A 374 -1.14 5.19 -11.94
C ALA A 374 -1.60 5.06 -10.48
N GLU A 375 -1.76 3.84 -9.99
CA GLU A 375 -2.15 3.54 -8.62
C GLU A 375 -0.91 3.15 -7.81
N LEU A 376 -0.85 3.55 -6.51
CA LEU A 376 0.36 3.52 -5.69
C LEU A 376 0.46 2.33 -4.72
N GLY A 377 -0.50 1.42 -4.69
CA GLY A 377 -0.50 0.26 -3.78
C GLY A 377 0.77 -0.56 -3.86
N SER A 378 1.24 -1.08 -2.77
CA SER A 378 2.53 -1.77 -2.59
C SER A 378 3.75 -0.93 -2.93
N VAL A 379 3.71 -0.19 -4.04
CA VAL A 379 4.86 0.60 -4.53
C VAL A 379 5.25 1.68 -3.53
N PHE A 380 4.27 2.39 -2.98
CA PHE A 380 4.55 3.40 -1.98
C PHE A 380 5.08 2.76 -0.69
N ALA A 381 4.44 1.72 -0.20
CA ALA A 381 4.85 1.02 1.02
C ALA A 381 6.29 0.51 0.95
N SER A 382 6.66 -0.14 -0.15
CA SER A 382 7.99 -0.73 -0.30
C SER A 382 9.08 0.32 -0.52
N THR A 383 8.82 1.37 -1.31
CA THR A 383 9.84 2.38 -1.66
C THR A 383 10.04 3.41 -0.56
N ALA A 384 8.98 3.82 0.15
CA ALA A 384 9.07 4.82 1.22
C ALA A 384 10.00 4.41 2.37
N VAL A 385 10.02 3.13 2.73
CA VAL A 385 10.87 2.62 3.82
C VAL A 385 12.21 2.08 3.34
N THR A 386 12.34 1.75 2.05
CA THR A 386 13.58 1.23 1.47
C THR A 386 14.51 2.36 1.07
N ASN A 387 14.03 3.31 0.30
CA ASN A 387 14.76 4.49 -0.13
C ASN A 387 13.80 5.66 -0.33
N PRO A 388 13.61 6.53 0.69
CA PRO A 388 12.68 7.66 0.61
C PRO A 388 12.98 8.62 -0.54
N ARG A 389 14.26 8.81 -0.90
CA ARG A 389 14.64 9.66 -2.03
C ARG A 389 14.20 9.08 -3.36
N PHE A 390 14.29 7.76 -3.53
CA PHE A 390 13.74 7.09 -4.70
C PHE A 390 12.20 7.23 -4.73
N CYS A 391 11.52 6.99 -3.61
CA CYS A 391 10.08 7.15 -3.50
C CYS A 391 9.64 8.57 -3.92
N ALA A 392 10.30 9.60 -3.40
CA ALA A 392 10.02 10.99 -3.75
C ALA A 392 10.29 11.30 -5.24
N ALA A 393 11.38 10.76 -5.80
CA ALA A 393 11.70 10.90 -7.22
C ALA A 393 10.68 10.19 -8.11
N PHE A 394 10.26 8.99 -7.73
CA PHE A 394 9.25 8.21 -8.43
C PHE A 394 7.89 8.93 -8.46
N LEU A 395 7.42 9.41 -7.31
CA LEU A 395 6.21 10.24 -7.23
C LEU A 395 6.35 11.52 -8.05
N GLY A 396 7.52 12.17 -7.96
CA GLY A 396 7.84 13.35 -8.75
C GLY A 396 7.72 13.09 -10.25
N GLN A 397 8.20 11.95 -10.73
CA GLN A 397 8.06 11.54 -12.13
C GLN A 397 6.59 11.38 -12.52
N LEU A 398 5.79 10.63 -11.73
CA LEU A 398 4.38 10.42 -12.03
C LEU A 398 3.62 11.74 -12.11
N VAL A 399 3.75 12.62 -11.09
CA VAL A 399 2.98 13.88 -11.07
C VAL A 399 3.46 14.90 -12.12
N ASN A 400 4.72 14.86 -12.55
CA ASN A 400 5.24 15.78 -13.56
C ASN A 400 5.06 15.27 -15.00
N MET A 401 4.90 13.97 -15.22
CA MET A 401 4.70 13.40 -16.56
C MET A 401 3.24 13.07 -16.85
N MET A 402 2.50 12.56 -15.87
CA MET A 402 1.09 12.20 -16.06
C MET A 402 0.13 13.32 -15.60
N GLY A 403 0.59 14.16 -14.66
CA GLY A 403 -0.28 15.08 -13.92
C GLY A 403 -0.82 14.47 -12.62
N ALA A 404 -0.96 15.30 -11.59
CA ALA A 404 -1.44 14.86 -10.28
C ALA A 404 -2.85 14.25 -10.34
N GLU A 405 -3.65 14.66 -11.31
CA GLU A 405 -5.02 14.16 -11.55
C GLU A 405 -5.07 12.71 -12.07
N ARG A 406 -3.92 12.11 -12.41
CA ARG A 406 -3.82 10.73 -12.90
C ARG A 406 -3.03 9.81 -11.97
N VAL A 407 -2.77 10.24 -10.74
CA VAL A 407 -2.14 9.42 -9.71
C VAL A 407 -3.16 9.16 -8.61
N VAL A 408 -3.40 7.90 -8.27
CA VAL A 408 -4.40 7.51 -7.25
C VAL A 408 -3.75 6.77 -6.10
N TRP A 409 -4.29 7.00 -4.90
CA TRP A 409 -3.84 6.37 -3.68
C TRP A 409 -4.39 4.97 -3.54
N GLY A 410 -3.53 4.02 -3.22
CA GLY A 410 -3.87 2.70 -2.73
C GLY A 410 -2.81 2.24 -1.75
N SER A 411 -3.20 1.49 -0.74
CA SER A 411 -2.28 0.95 0.28
C SER A 411 -1.87 -0.48 0.02
N ASP A 412 -2.69 -1.22 -0.70
CA ASP A 412 -2.60 -2.68 -0.83
C ASP A 412 -2.70 -3.41 0.53
N SER A 413 -3.39 -2.80 1.50
CA SER A 413 -3.70 -3.43 2.79
C SER A 413 -4.88 -4.40 2.61
N VAL A 414 -4.93 -5.50 3.33
CA VAL A 414 -4.42 -5.83 4.68
C VAL A 414 -3.00 -6.46 4.66
N TRP A 415 -2.35 -6.58 3.52
CA TRP A 415 -1.04 -7.24 3.43
C TRP A 415 0.03 -6.52 4.24
N TYR A 416 -0.04 -5.20 4.33
CA TYR A 416 0.87 -4.33 5.08
C TYR A 416 0.34 -3.92 6.47
N GLY A 417 -0.76 -4.52 6.94
CA GLY A 417 -1.48 -4.09 8.14
C GLY A 417 -2.21 -2.75 7.92
N SER A 418 -2.33 -1.94 8.97
CA SER A 418 -2.97 -0.63 8.85
C SER A 418 -2.19 0.29 7.91
N PRO A 419 -2.88 1.00 7.00
CA PRO A 419 -2.26 1.97 6.12
C PRO A 419 -1.87 3.28 6.82
N GLN A 420 -2.07 3.45 8.14
CA GLN A 420 -1.84 4.74 8.80
C GLN A 420 -0.41 5.25 8.63
N TRP A 421 0.60 4.41 8.76
CA TRP A 421 1.99 4.84 8.57
C TRP A 421 2.27 5.27 7.13
N GLN A 422 1.65 4.63 6.13
CA GLN A 422 1.74 5.02 4.73
C GLN A 422 1.05 6.37 4.50
N ILE A 423 -0.11 6.59 5.12
CA ILE A 423 -0.84 7.87 5.08
C ILE A 423 0.03 8.98 5.67
N GLU A 424 0.64 8.75 6.84
CA GLU A 424 1.54 9.73 7.45
C GLU A 424 2.79 10.00 6.60
N ALA A 425 3.34 8.96 5.97
CA ALA A 425 4.44 9.10 5.03
C ALA A 425 4.03 9.95 3.81
N MET A 426 2.88 9.68 3.18
CA MET A 426 2.40 10.47 2.04
C MET A 426 2.08 11.93 2.43
N ARG A 427 1.57 12.17 3.63
CA ARG A 427 1.36 13.52 4.16
C ARG A 427 2.63 14.33 4.25
N ARG A 428 3.76 13.67 4.51
CA ARG A 428 5.06 14.30 4.80
C ARG A 428 6.04 14.31 3.64
N ILE A 429 5.91 13.38 2.69
CA ILE A 429 6.90 13.24 1.61
C ILE A 429 6.94 14.48 0.71
N GLU A 430 8.19 14.93 0.42
CA GLU A 430 8.47 16.04 -0.49
C GLU A 430 9.56 15.62 -1.49
N ILE A 431 9.50 16.18 -2.69
CA ILE A 431 10.54 15.92 -3.69
C ILE A 431 11.75 16.80 -3.36
N PRO A 432 12.93 16.23 -3.10
CA PRO A 432 14.14 17.00 -2.83
C PRO A 432 14.48 17.98 -3.94
N ASP A 433 14.98 19.16 -3.57
CA ASP A 433 15.28 20.25 -4.51
C ASP A 433 16.32 19.90 -5.59
N ASP A 434 17.31 19.08 -5.25
CA ASP A 434 18.30 18.58 -6.18
C ASP A 434 17.68 17.70 -7.28
N ILE A 435 16.71 16.87 -6.91
CA ILE A 435 15.94 16.03 -7.85
C ILE A 435 15.04 16.91 -8.73
N MET A 436 14.32 17.85 -8.13
CA MET A 436 13.51 18.83 -8.89
C MET A 436 14.33 19.56 -9.94
N LYS A 437 15.51 20.07 -9.55
CA LYS A 437 16.44 20.78 -10.45
C LYS A 437 16.98 19.87 -11.54
N LYS A 438 17.40 18.65 -11.19
CA LYS A 438 17.97 17.68 -12.13
C LYS A 438 17.02 17.37 -13.28
N PHE A 439 15.77 17.12 -12.98
CA PHE A 439 14.75 16.77 -13.98
C PHE A 439 13.96 17.97 -14.50
N LYS A 440 14.26 19.19 -14.02
CA LYS A 440 13.55 20.43 -14.39
C LYS A 440 12.03 20.33 -14.13
N TRP A 441 11.64 19.58 -13.11
CA TRP A 441 10.26 19.43 -12.73
C TRP A 441 9.70 20.70 -12.11
N LYS A 442 8.41 20.96 -12.32
CA LYS A 442 7.70 22.15 -11.84
C LYS A 442 6.72 21.83 -10.73
N THR A 443 6.10 20.65 -10.78
CA THR A 443 5.08 20.24 -9.83
C THR A 443 5.72 19.61 -8.60
N ARG A 444 5.54 20.25 -7.44
CA ARG A 444 5.91 19.73 -6.12
C ARG A 444 4.74 18.96 -5.53
N LEU A 445 5.02 18.08 -4.57
CA LEU A 445 3.95 17.40 -3.83
C LEU A 445 3.25 18.38 -2.88
N GLY A 446 4.02 19.25 -2.23
CA GLY A 446 3.51 20.28 -1.32
C GLY A 446 3.07 19.72 0.04
N GLY A 447 2.63 20.59 0.94
CA GLY A 447 2.19 20.20 2.27
C GLY A 447 1.04 19.18 2.28
N PRO A 448 0.67 18.66 3.47
CA PRO A 448 -0.27 17.53 3.58
C PRO A 448 -1.65 17.77 2.95
N ASN A 449 -2.09 19.03 2.93
CA ASN A 449 -3.35 19.47 2.31
C ASN A 449 -3.16 20.18 0.97
N SER A 450 -2.01 20.02 0.30
CA SER A 450 -1.80 20.54 -1.05
C SER A 450 -2.82 19.96 -2.02
N GLU A 451 -3.12 20.70 -3.09
CA GLU A 451 -4.02 20.22 -4.15
C GLU A 451 -3.53 18.89 -4.75
N VAL A 452 -2.21 18.74 -4.93
CA VAL A 452 -1.60 17.50 -5.44
C VAL A 452 -1.92 16.32 -4.52
N LYS A 453 -1.68 16.45 -3.21
CA LYS A 453 -1.93 15.36 -2.25
C LYS A 453 -3.41 15.08 -2.05
N GLN A 454 -4.27 16.11 -2.08
CA GLN A 454 -5.72 15.90 -2.03
C GLN A 454 -6.23 15.11 -3.26
N LYS A 455 -5.75 15.45 -4.45
CA LYS A 455 -6.05 14.69 -5.67
C LYS A 455 -5.63 13.23 -5.52
N ILE A 456 -4.39 12.99 -5.15
CA ILE A 456 -3.85 11.64 -4.98
C ILE A 456 -4.63 10.86 -3.91
N PHE A 457 -4.84 11.42 -2.72
CA PHE A 457 -5.48 10.74 -1.61
C PHE A 457 -6.94 10.35 -1.84
N GLY A 458 -7.68 11.08 -2.67
CA GLY A 458 -9.08 10.72 -2.81
C GLY A 458 -9.88 11.44 -3.90
N LEU A 459 -9.55 12.68 -4.29
CA LEU A 459 -10.36 13.41 -5.25
C LEU A 459 -10.36 12.74 -6.63
N ASN A 460 -9.23 12.15 -7.02
CA ASN A 460 -9.14 11.40 -8.27
C ASN A 460 -10.03 10.16 -8.25
N CYS A 461 -10.04 9.40 -7.14
CA CYS A 461 -10.95 8.27 -6.97
C CYS A 461 -12.42 8.70 -6.93
N ALA A 462 -12.73 9.82 -6.25
CA ALA A 462 -14.07 10.35 -6.23
C ALA A 462 -14.57 10.70 -7.65
N HIS A 463 -13.69 11.22 -8.50
CA HIS A 463 -13.98 11.47 -9.90
C HIS A 463 -14.14 10.17 -10.72
N LEU A 464 -13.17 9.23 -10.59
CA LEU A 464 -13.17 7.95 -11.30
C LEU A 464 -14.44 7.13 -11.05
N TYR A 465 -14.90 7.10 -9.79
CA TYR A 465 -16.07 6.31 -9.38
C TYR A 465 -17.35 7.14 -9.30
N GLN A 466 -17.36 8.35 -9.87
CA GLN A 466 -18.52 9.23 -9.99
C GLN A 466 -19.25 9.48 -8.66
N LEU A 467 -18.48 9.63 -7.58
CA LEU A 467 -19.03 9.91 -6.27
C LEU A 467 -19.57 11.34 -6.17
N ASP A 468 -20.60 11.55 -5.35
CA ASP A 468 -21.03 12.91 -5.01
C ASP A 468 -19.86 13.67 -4.34
N MET A 469 -19.41 14.75 -4.95
CA MET A 469 -18.28 15.54 -4.46
C MET A 469 -18.48 16.09 -3.04
N LYS A 470 -19.73 16.21 -2.57
CA LYS A 470 -20.01 16.58 -1.17
C LYS A 470 -19.45 15.58 -0.16
N ILE A 471 -19.24 14.33 -0.58
CA ILE A 471 -18.64 13.29 0.26
C ILE A 471 -17.19 13.64 0.65
N THR A 472 -16.47 14.37 -0.21
CA THR A 472 -15.08 14.76 0.00
C THR A 472 -14.90 15.84 1.08
N GLU A 473 -15.99 16.50 1.50
CA GLU A 473 -15.96 17.45 2.60
C GLU A 473 -15.72 16.81 3.98
N GLY A 474 -15.71 15.47 4.04
CA GLY A 474 -15.36 14.69 5.23
C GLY A 474 -16.46 14.60 6.30
N LYS A 475 -17.48 15.46 6.28
CA LYS A 475 -18.57 15.46 7.26
C LYS A 475 -19.32 14.13 7.38
N PRO A 476 -19.66 13.42 6.28
CA PRO A 476 -20.33 12.12 6.37
C PRO A 476 -19.55 11.09 7.20
N PHE A 477 -18.22 11.17 7.19
CA PHE A 477 -17.34 10.19 7.82
C PHE A 477 -17.00 10.49 9.28
N THR A 478 -17.41 11.64 9.81
CA THR A 478 -17.19 12.03 11.21
C THR A 478 -18.39 11.73 12.10
N GLN A 479 -19.53 11.38 11.53
CA GLN A 479 -20.81 11.27 12.24
C GLN A 479 -21.53 9.94 11.98
N ASP A 480 -20.99 9.05 11.15
CA ASP A 480 -21.57 7.73 10.90
C ASP A 480 -21.22 6.71 12.00
N GLN A 481 -21.79 5.51 11.92
CA GLN A 481 -21.58 4.49 12.94
C GLN A 481 -20.13 3.98 12.98
N ILE A 482 -19.40 3.95 11.86
CA ILE A 482 -17.99 3.57 11.86
C ILE A 482 -17.15 4.61 12.61
N ALA A 483 -17.44 5.90 12.45
CA ALA A 483 -16.79 6.96 13.22
C ALA A 483 -17.03 6.81 14.73
N GLN A 484 -18.25 6.44 15.14
CA GLN A 484 -18.56 6.19 16.54
C GLN A 484 -17.81 4.95 17.06
N ILE A 485 -17.84 3.84 16.33
CA ILE A 485 -17.09 2.62 16.68
C ILE A 485 -15.59 2.91 16.81
N LYS A 486 -15.03 3.72 15.90
CA LYS A 486 -13.62 4.14 15.97
C LYS A 486 -13.35 4.95 17.24
N ALA A 487 -14.22 5.88 17.59
CA ALA A 487 -14.05 6.68 18.80
C ALA A 487 -14.07 5.80 20.06
N ASP A 488 -15.00 4.86 20.15
CA ASP A 488 -15.10 3.92 21.27
C ASP A 488 -13.89 2.99 21.33
N TYR A 489 -13.44 2.47 20.19
CA TYR A 489 -12.25 1.64 20.04
C TYR A 489 -10.98 2.38 20.54
N ILE A 490 -10.79 3.63 20.15
CA ILE A 490 -9.67 4.46 20.61
C ILE A 490 -9.78 4.73 22.13
N ALA A 491 -10.98 5.00 22.63
CA ALA A 491 -11.21 5.25 24.05
C ALA A 491 -10.91 4.03 24.93
N MET A 492 -11.12 2.81 24.41
CA MET A 492 -10.73 1.55 25.07
C MET A 492 -9.22 1.24 24.97
N GLY A 493 -8.43 2.08 24.33
CA GLY A 493 -6.99 1.92 24.17
C GLY A 493 -6.55 1.29 22.85
N GLY A 494 -7.50 0.88 22.01
CA GLY A 494 -7.23 0.22 20.73
C GLY A 494 -6.51 -1.13 20.87
N GLU A 495 -6.38 -1.83 19.77
CA GLU A 495 -5.53 -3.01 19.67
C GLU A 495 -4.30 -2.68 18.80
N ARG A 496 -3.29 -3.50 18.91
CA ARG A 496 -2.11 -3.35 18.06
C ARG A 496 -2.49 -3.57 16.59
N SER A 497 -2.10 -2.63 15.72
CA SER A 497 -2.11 -2.86 14.28
C SER A 497 -1.19 -4.03 13.90
N ASN A 498 -1.56 -4.74 12.86
CA ASN A 498 -0.73 -5.77 12.25
C ASN A 498 0.33 -5.20 11.29
N ALA A 499 0.86 -4.01 11.58
CA ALA A 499 1.84 -3.29 10.74
C ALA A 499 3.13 -4.07 10.44
N ALA A 500 3.39 -5.18 11.15
CA ALA A 500 4.51 -6.08 10.88
C ALA A 500 4.09 -7.30 10.04
N TYR A 501 3.01 -7.22 9.30
CA TYR A 501 2.60 -8.26 8.37
C TYR A 501 3.61 -8.45 7.26
N GLY A 502 3.49 -9.60 6.64
CA GLY A 502 4.55 -10.10 5.83
C GLY A 502 5.70 -10.47 6.76
N TYR A 503 6.89 -10.25 6.34
CA TYR A 503 8.09 -10.59 7.07
C TYR A 503 9.24 -9.72 6.59
N VAL A 504 10.20 -9.55 7.47
CA VAL A 504 11.41 -8.78 7.24
C VAL A 504 12.61 -9.65 7.61
N ALA A 505 13.66 -9.58 6.84
CA ALA A 505 14.87 -10.35 7.14
C ALA A 505 15.66 -9.71 8.27
N LYS A 506 16.22 -10.53 9.18
CA LYS A 506 17.16 -10.05 10.17
C LYS A 506 18.41 -9.46 9.51
N SER A 507 19.01 -8.48 10.17
CA SER A 507 20.19 -7.80 9.68
C SER A 507 21.41 -8.72 9.45
N ASN A 508 21.49 -9.82 10.16
CA ASN A 508 22.57 -10.82 10.05
C ASN A 508 22.22 -11.99 9.12
N TYR A 509 21.07 -11.97 8.47
CA TYR A 509 20.70 -12.99 7.50
C TYR A 509 21.42 -12.73 6.17
N THR A 510 22.16 -13.70 5.67
CA THR A 510 23.05 -13.57 4.50
C THR A 510 22.52 -14.20 3.22
N GLY A 511 21.38 -14.89 3.26
CA GLY A 511 20.82 -15.53 2.09
C GLY A 511 19.31 -15.70 2.15
N ILE A 512 18.64 -15.54 1.02
CA ILE A 512 17.25 -15.88 0.82
C ILE A 512 17.26 -17.13 -0.05
N PRO A 513 16.72 -18.28 0.41
CA PRO A 513 16.59 -19.44 -0.44
C PRO A 513 15.78 -19.07 -1.70
N ALA A 514 16.22 -19.55 -2.85
CA ALA A 514 15.36 -19.54 -4.03
C ALA A 514 14.12 -20.38 -3.71
N VAL A 515 12.94 -19.80 -3.86
CA VAL A 515 11.65 -20.47 -3.73
C VAL A 515 11.36 -21.21 -5.03
#